data_b672efd6843f59a52c197831d18b103a
#
_entry.id   b672efd6843f59a52c197831d18b103a
#
_cell.length_a   1.000
_cell.length_b   1.000
_cell.length_c   1.000
_cell.angle_alpha   90.00
_cell.angle_beta   90.00
_cell.angle_gamma   90.00
#
_symmetry.space_group_name_H-M   'P 1'
#
loop_
_entity.id
_entity.type
_entity.pdbx_description
1 polymer ?
#
loop_
_entity_poly.entity_id
_entity_poly.type
_entity_poly.pdbx_seq_one_letter_code
_entity_poly.pdbx_strand_id
1 'polypeptide(L)'
;KGFGDSCVVGLNEALKTDANIIALTECDGTYSGSDLQKMIPYLDNCEVVLGTRLIQVLIEKENQNGIFNTWGNYFIAKLIQLKYFSIQHMGVVSLTDVGCTFRCIRRDGLEKMIERITNDYDKKIDKNGWLIIPYLNMIAIEKDLKIVEVPITFKKRTGGASKSGAERKSKGL
;
A
#
# COMPACT_ATOMS: atom_id res chain seq x y z
N LYS A 1 -15.23 7.32 10.21
CA LYS A 1 -13.97 6.91 10.88
C LYS A 1 -13.66 5.46 10.51
N GLY A 2 -12.52 5.23 9.87
CA GLY A 2 -12.05 3.90 9.46
C GLY A 2 -10.62 4.00 8.95
N PHE A 3 -10.06 2.87 8.48
CA PHE A 3 -8.68 2.81 8.01
C PHE A 3 -8.45 3.78 6.83
N GLY A 4 -9.32 3.75 5.82
CA GLY A 4 -9.22 4.67 4.67
C GLY A 4 -9.31 6.14 5.06
N ASP A 5 -10.23 6.47 5.99
CA ASP A 5 -10.38 7.82 6.53
C ASP A 5 -9.08 8.31 7.20
N SER A 6 -8.48 7.45 8.03
CA SER A 6 -7.21 7.77 8.71
C SER A 6 -6.07 7.99 7.72
N CYS A 7 -6.00 7.19 6.64
CA CYS A 7 -4.99 7.35 5.59
C CYS A 7 -5.12 8.70 4.87
N VAL A 8 -6.33 9.05 4.43
CA VAL A 8 -6.57 10.30 3.69
C VAL A 8 -6.28 11.52 4.57
N VAL A 9 -6.76 11.51 5.82
CA VAL A 9 -6.48 12.59 6.77
C VAL A 9 -4.97 12.69 7.03
N GLY A 10 -4.30 11.56 7.30
CA GLY A 10 -2.86 11.54 7.56
C GLY A 10 -2.03 12.06 6.39
N LEU A 11 -2.37 11.69 5.16
CA LEU A 11 -1.68 12.17 3.96
C LEU A 11 -1.86 13.69 3.75
N ASN A 12 -3.08 14.21 3.99
CA ASN A 12 -3.34 15.64 3.93
C ASN A 12 -2.59 16.40 5.04
N GLU A 13 -2.55 15.87 6.27
CA GLU A 13 -1.79 16.50 7.37
C GLU A 13 -0.28 16.47 7.11
N ALA A 14 0.24 15.38 6.53
CA ALA A 14 1.65 15.27 6.18
C ALA A 14 2.10 16.37 5.19
N LEU A 15 1.25 16.77 4.26
CA LEU A 15 1.54 17.85 3.32
C LEU A 15 1.58 19.25 3.97
N LYS A 16 1.04 19.41 5.17
CA LYS A 16 1.13 20.67 5.94
C LYS A 16 2.47 20.84 6.65
N THR A 17 3.26 19.78 6.74
CA THR A 17 4.63 19.80 7.28
C THR A 17 5.65 20.11 6.19
N ASP A 18 6.90 20.28 6.56
CA ASP A 18 8.04 20.45 5.63
C ASP A 18 8.72 19.13 5.24
N ALA A 19 8.11 17.97 5.59
CA ALA A 19 8.66 16.66 5.29
C ALA A 19 8.78 16.43 3.77
N ASN A 20 9.95 15.99 3.32
CA ASN A 20 10.21 15.67 1.91
C ASN A 20 9.80 14.23 1.56
N ILE A 21 9.72 13.35 2.54
CA ILE A 21 9.35 11.93 2.38
C ILE A 21 8.23 11.61 3.37
N ILE A 22 7.17 11.03 2.86
CA ILE A 22 6.02 10.60 3.66
C ILE A 22 6.00 9.06 3.68
N ALA A 23 6.08 8.47 4.87
CA ALA A 23 5.96 7.04 5.06
C ALA A 23 4.59 6.68 5.62
N LEU A 24 3.90 5.74 4.97
CA LEU A 24 2.64 5.16 5.43
C LEU A 24 2.89 3.74 5.95
N THR A 25 2.50 3.47 7.19
CA THR A 25 2.67 2.17 7.84
C THR A 25 1.51 1.87 8.79
N GLU A 26 1.45 0.63 9.28
CA GLU A 26 0.53 0.22 10.35
C GLU A 26 1.25 0.19 11.70
N CYS A 27 0.51 0.51 12.77
CA CYS A 27 1.05 0.58 14.14
C CYS A 27 0.84 -0.73 14.92
N ASP A 28 0.81 -1.88 14.25
CA ASP A 28 0.49 -3.18 14.86
C ASP A 28 1.71 -4.12 15.03
N GLY A 29 2.90 -3.61 14.70
CA GLY A 29 4.16 -4.32 14.80
C GLY A 29 4.46 -5.26 13.63
N THR A 30 3.58 -5.33 12.61
CA THR A 30 3.80 -6.21 11.45
C THR A 30 4.89 -5.71 10.51
N TYR A 31 5.10 -4.40 10.45
CA TYR A 31 6.18 -3.80 9.65
C TYR A 31 7.33 -3.31 10.54
N SER A 32 8.55 -3.47 10.04
CA SER A 32 9.76 -3.00 10.74
C SER A 32 10.16 -1.62 10.26
N GLY A 33 10.34 -0.66 11.18
CA GLY A 33 10.88 0.64 10.84
C GLY A 33 12.29 0.59 10.20
N SER A 34 13.07 -0.46 10.46
CA SER A 34 14.37 -0.66 9.82
C SER A 34 14.27 -0.89 8.30
N ASP A 35 13.12 -1.32 7.80
CA ASP A 35 12.93 -1.49 6.35
C ASP A 35 12.85 -0.15 5.61
N LEU A 36 12.58 0.97 6.32
CA LEU A 36 12.70 2.32 5.73
C LEU A 36 14.11 2.59 5.20
N GLN A 37 15.15 2.08 5.87
CA GLN A 37 16.53 2.23 5.43
C GLN A 37 16.79 1.56 4.07
N LYS A 38 16.01 0.54 3.72
CA LYS A 38 16.07 -0.12 2.41
C LYS A 38 15.25 0.63 1.35
N MET A 39 14.17 1.28 1.77
CA MET A 39 13.20 1.90 0.86
C MET A 39 13.58 3.33 0.46
N ILE A 40 14.04 4.13 1.42
CA ILE A 40 14.35 5.56 1.23
C ILE A 40 15.34 5.82 0.07
N PRO A 41 16.45 5.07 -0.08
CA PRO A 41 17.41 5.32 -1.15
C PRO A 41 16.84 5.20 -2.57
N TYR A 42 15.79 4.40 -2.77
CA TYR A 42 15.14 4.31 -4.08
C TYR A 42 14.38 5.57 -4.48
N LEU A 43 14.01 6.43 -3.51
CA LEU A 43 13.32 7.69 -3.79
C LEU A 43 14.19 8.72 -4.52
N ASP A 44 15.48 8.49 -4.64
CA ASP A 44 16.36 9.29 -5.51
C ASP A 44 15.99 9.11 -6.99
N ASN A 45 15.41 7.96 -7.36
CA ASN A 45 15.11 7.58 -8.74
C ASN A 45 13.61 7.43 -9.05
N CYS A 46 12.74 7.45 -8.02
CA CYS A 46 11.30 7.29 -8.17
C CYS A 46 10.54 8.14 -7.16
N GLU A 47 9.25 8.34 -7.40
CA GLU A 47 8.37 9.09 -6.50
C GLU A 47 7.70 8.21 -5.45
N VAL A 48 7.54 6.91 -5.72
CA VAL A 48 6.82 5.99 -4.85
C VAL A 48 7.59 4.69 -4.68
N VAL A 49 7.85 4.32 -3.45
CA VAL A 49 8.41 3.01 -3.09
C VAL A 49 7.37 2.23 -2.30
N LEU A 50 7.04 1.05 -2.78
CA LEU A 50 6.11 0.12 -2.15
C LEU A 50 6.87 -1.00 -1.49
N GLY A 51 6.51 -1.35 -0.26
CA GLY A 51 6.94 -2.60 0.34
C GLY A 51 6.21 -3.77 -0.32
N THR A 52 6.90 -4.89 -0.54
CA THR A 52 6.27 -6.12 -0.98
C THR A 52 6.66 -7.30 -0.10
N ARG A 53 5.71 -8.17 0.18
CA ARG A 53 5.86 -9.40 0.95
C ARG A 53 5.94 -10.64 0.05
N LEU A 54 5.66 -10.47 -1.24
CA LEU A 54 5.34 -11.58 -2.14
C LEU A 54 6.48 -11.92 -3.11
N ILE A 55 7.41 -11.01 -3.39
CA ILE A 55 8.53 -11.29 -4.31
C ILE A 55 9.42 -12.43 -3.79
N GLN A 56 9.65 -12.51 -2.47
CA GLN A 56 10.53 -13.49 -1.84
C GLN A 56 9.86 -14.28 -0.72
N VAL A 57 8.54 -14.18 -0.58
CA VAL A 57 7.79 -14.85 0.50
C VAL A 57 8.39 -14.54 1.89
N LEU A 58 8.66 -13.26 2.16
CA LEU A 58 9.21 -12.77 3.43
C LEU A 58 8.15 -12.64 4.53
N ILE A 59 7.31 -13.66 4.65
CA ILE A 59 6.24 -13.72 5.65
C ILE A 59 6.69 -14.67 6.77
N GLU A 60 6.73 -14.18 7.99
CA GLU A 60 7.04 -15.03 9.15
C GLU A 60 5.98 -16.13 9.32
N LYS A 61 6.42 -17.30 9.76
CA LYS A 61 5.52 -18.42 10.10
C LYS A 61 4.49 -17.95 11.12
N GLU A 62 3.27 -18.46 10.99
CA GLU A 62 2.11 -18.09 11.84
C GLU A 62 1.62 -16.65 11.69
N ASN A 63 2.04 -15.94 10.66
CA ASN A 63 1.46 -14.65 10.31
C ASN A 63 -0.01 -14.85 9.87
N GLN A 64 -0.81 -13.81 10.07
CA GLN A 64 -2.26 -13.84 9.74
C GLN A 64 -2.55 -13.75 8.23
N ASN A 65 -1.54 -13.64 7.38
CA ASN A 65 -1.72 -13.63 5.93
C ASN A 65 -1.97 -15.06 5.42
N GLY A 66 -3.23 -15.45 5.39
CA GLY A 66 -3.63 -16.72 4.80
C GLY A 66 -3.35 -16.75 3.29
N ILE A 67 -3.23 -17.97 2.76
CA ILE A 67 -2.93 -18.25 1.35
C ILE A 67 -3.91 -17.53 0.40
N PHE A 68 -5.19 -17.42 0.77
CA PHE A 68 -6.21 -16.70 0.00
C PHE A 68 -5.97 -15.19 -0.08
N ASN A 69 -5.48 -14.56 1.00
CA ASN A 69 -5.16 -13.13 0.98
C ASN A 69 -3.93 -12.86 0.10
N THR A 70 -2.93 -13.72 0.17
CA THR A 70 -1.73 -13.66 -0.67
C THR A 70 -2.10 -13.80 -2.16
N TRP A 71 -2.91 -14.80 -2.49
CA TRP A 71 -3.40 -15.04 -3.85
C TRP A 71 -4.27 -13.89 -4.35
N GLY A 72 -5.18 -13.40 -3.51
CA GLY A 72 -6.04 -12.27 -3.84
C GLY A 72 -5.25 -11.01 -4.16
N ASN A 73 -4.27 -10.66 -3.35
CA ASN A 73 -3.40 -9.50 -3.58
C ASN A 73 -2.62 -9.62 -4.89
N TYR A 74 -2.04 -10.79 -5.14
CA TYR A 74 -1.32 -11.06 -6.39
C TYR A 74 -2.23 -10.98 -7.61
N PHE A 75 -3.44 -11.55 -7.52
CA PHE A 75 -4.42 -11.51 -8.61
C PHE A 75 -4.85 -10.08 -8.94
N ILE A 76 -5.17 -9.28 -7.91
CA ILE A 76 -5.52 -7.86 -8.08
C ILE A 76 -4.35 -7.08 -8.69
N ALA A 77 -3.10 -7.37 -8.29
CA ALA A 77 -1.92 -6.79 -8.90
C ALA A 77 -1.88 -7.04 -10.41
N LYS A 78 -2.17 -8.27 -10.85
CA LYS A 78 -2.20 -8.64 -12.28
C LYS A 78 -3.33 -7.94 -13.03
N LEU A 79 -4.50 -7.77 -12.42
CA LEU A 79 -5.60 -7.00 -13.01
C LEU A 79 -5.24 -5.52 -13.20
N ILE A 80 -4.57 -4.91 -12.21
CA ILE A 80 -4.07 -3.53 -12.32
C ILE A 80 -3.03 -3.44 -13.43
N GLN A 81 -2.10 -4.37 -13.49
CA GLN A 81 -1.10 -4.44 -14.55
C GLN A 81 -1.74 -4.55 -15.94
N LEU A 82 -2.76 -5.38 -16.09
CA LEU A 82 -3.47 -5.52 -17.36
C LEU A 82 -4.22 -4.24 -17.73
N LYS A 83 -4.89 -3.60 -16.77
CA LYS A 83 -5.63 -2.34 -16.98
C LYS A 83 -4.72 -1.21 -17.46
N TYR A 84 -3.53 -1.10 -16.90
CA TYR A 84 -2.58 0.00 -17.19
C TYR A 84 -1.43 -0.44 -18.11
N PHE A 85 -1.63 -1.51 -18.88
CA PHE A 85 -0.66 -1.92 -19.87
C PHE A 85 -0.44 -0.81 -20.91
N SER A 86 0.80 -0.41 -21.13
CA SER A 86 1.17 0.60 -22.11
C SER A 86 2.31 0.10 -22.99
N ILE A 87 2.06 0.10 -24.31
CA ILE A 87 3.09 -0.22 -25.31
C ILE A 87 4.16 0.88 -25.33
N GLN A 88 3.80 2.12 -25.06
CA GLN A 88 4.74 3.27 -25.06
C GLN A 88 5.82 3.15 -23.98
N HIS A 89 5.49 2.54 -22.84
CA HIS A 89 6.43 2.32 -21.75
C HIS A 89 7.09 0.93 -21.77
N MET A 90 6.93 0.19 -22.88
CA MET A 90 7.50 -1.16 -23.06
C MET A 90 7.17 -2.13 -21.92
N GLY A 91 6.00 -1.97 -21.32
CA GLY A 91 5.64 -2.86 -20.24
C GLY A 91 4.58 -2.34 -19.30
N VAL A 92 4.59 -2.91 -18.14
CA VAL A 92 3.62 -2.77 -17.08
C VAL A 92 4.37 -2.37 -15.83
N VAL A 93 3.81 -1.46 -15.06
CA VAL A 93 4.30 -1.22 -13.68
C VAL A 93 4.37 -2.58 -12.97
N SER A 94 5.55 -2.99 -12.55
CA SER A 94 5.73 -4.26 -11.84
C SER A 94 5.12 -4.15 -10.46
N LEU A 95 3.95 -4.77 -10.26
CA LEU A 95 3.26 -4.85 -8.98
C LEU A 95 3.05 -6.31 -8.60
N THR A 96 3.38 -6.66 -7.37
CA THR A 96 3.18 -8.01 -6.83
C THR A 96 2.29 -8.01 -5.59
N ASP A 97 2.34 -6.96 -4.75
CA ASP A 97 1.62 -6.88 -3.47
C ASP A 97 0.84 -5.56 -3.33
N VAL A 98 -0.35 -5.52 -3.92
CA VAL A 98 -1.21 -4.33 -3.89
C VAL A 98 -1.79 -4.03 -2.50
N GLY A 99 -1.82 -5.01 -1.62
CA GLY A 99 -2.37 -4.89 -0.26
C GLY A 99 -1.35 -4.45 0.79
N CYS A 100 -0.10 -4.23 0.41
CA CYS A 100 0.91 -3.78 1.36
C CYS A 100 0.72 -2.29 1.67
N THR A 101 0.48 -1.99 2.95
CA THR A 101 0.32 -0.61 3.42
C THR A 101 1.65 0.12 3.48
N PHE A 102 2.74 -0.59 3.77
CA PHE A 102 4.05 0.00 3.98
C PHE A 102 4.62 0.59 2.70
N ARG A 103 4.72 1.90 2.64
CA ARG A 103 5.21 2.63 1.48
C ARG A 103 5.88 3.94 1.87
N CYS A 104 6.76 4.41 0.99
CA CYS A 104 7.34 5.74 1.06
C CYS A 104 6.95 6.51 -0.20
N ILE A 105 6.51 7.75 -0.02
CA ILE A 105 6.11 8.62 -1.11
C ILE A 105 6.91 9.92 -0.97
N ARG A 106 7.55 10.34 -2.04
CA ARG A 106 8.20 11.63 -2.10
C ARG A 106 7.13 12.74 -2.13
N ARG A 107 7.41 13.87 -1.48
CA ARG A 107 6.47 14.98 -1.34
C ARG A 107 5.85 15.41 -2.68
N ASP A 108 6.68 15.64 -3.69
CA ASP A 108 6.22 16.07 -5.01
C ASP A 108 5.32 15.01 -5.69
N GLY A 109 5.55 13.73 -5.43
CA GLY A 109 4.68 12.65 -5.87
C GLY A 109 3.32 12.69 -5.15
N LEU A 110 3.31 12.90 -3.83
CA LEU A 110 2.07 13.00 -3.05
C LEU A 110 1.26 14.24 -3.45
N GLU A 111 1.90 15.37 -3.71
CA GLU A 111 1.24 16.59 -4.17
C GLU A 111 0.48 16.38 -5.50
N LYS A 112 1.02 15.57 -6.41
CA LYS A 112 0.33 15.19 -7.66
C LYS A 112 -0.87 14.27 -7.43
N MET A 113 -0.86 13.50 -6.35
CA MET A 113 -1.90 12.51 -6.05
C MET A 113 -3.03 13.06 -5.18
N ILE A 114 -2.75 14.01 -4.26
CA ILE A 114 -3.61 14.31 -3.12
C ILE A 114 -4.98 14.87 -3.52
N GLU A 115 -5.04 15.69 -4.55
CA GLU A 115 -6.31 16.22 -5.06
C GLU A 115 -7.24 15.09 -5.50
N ARG A 116 -6.71 14.12 -6.26
CA ARG A 116 -7.47 12.96 -6.73
C ARG A 116 -7.89 12.05 -5.57
N ILE A 117 -6.99 11.82 -4.60
CA ILE A 117 -7.29 11.05 -3.40
C ILE A 117 -8.46 11.68 -2.65
N THR A 118 -8.42 12.98 -2.43
CA THR A 118 -9.43 13.71 -1.66
C THR A 118 -10.77 13.75 -2.38
N ASN A 119 -10.77 14.05 -3.69
CA ASN A 119 -11.99 14.18 -4.48
C ASN A 119 -12.74 12.85 -4.70
N ASP A 120 -12.02 11.75 -4.84
CA ASP A 120 -12.62 10.44 -5.08
C ASP A 120 -12.93 9.68 -3.78
N TYR A 121 -12.33 10.09 -2.67
CA TYR A 121 -12.47 9.40 -1.39
C TYR A 121 -13.92 9.25 -0.95
N ASP A 122 -14.69 10.34 -0.96
CA ASP A 122 -16.08 10.33 -0.53
C ASP A 122 -17.04 9.62 -1.51
N LYS A 123 -16.63 9.43 -2.75
CA LYS A 123 -17.47 8.93 -3.84
C LYS A 123 -17.24 7.48 -4.21
N LYS A 124 -16.01 7.00 -4.10
CA LYS A 124 -15.57 5.72 -4.68
C LYS A 124 -14.91 4.78 -3.70
N ILE A 125 -14.48 5.25 -2.55
CA ILE A 125 -13.70 4.46 -1.60
C ILE A 125 -14.53 4.21 -0.35
N ASP A 126 -14.62 2.95 0.08
CA ASP A 126 -15.22 2.61 1.37
C ASP A 126 -14.36 3.17 2.51
N LYS A 127 -14.95 4.06 3.32
CA LYS A 127 -14.29 4.72 4.46
C LYS A 127 -13.70 3.73 5.47
N ASN A 128 -14.29 2.57 5.58
CA ASN A 128 -13.88 1.51 6.51
C ASN A 128 -12.92 0.49 5.87
N GLY A 129 -12.74 0.54 4.55
CA GLY A 129 -12.12 -0.52 3.79
C GLY A 129 -10.64 -0.32 3.48
N TRP A 130 -10.03 -1.44 3.13
CA TRP A 130 -8.64 -1.54 2.68
C TRP A 130 -8.45 -1.13 1.22
N LEU A 131 -9.54 -0.81 0.50
CA LEU A 131 -9.51 -0.43 -0.91
C LEU A 131 -8.68 0.84 -1.16
N ILE A 132 -8.46 1.66 -0.15
CA ILE A 132 -7.56 2.83 -0.25
C ILE A 132 -6.15 2.42 -0.70
N ILE A 133 -5.64 1.28 -0.25
CA ILE A 133 -4.26 0.87 -0.54
C ILE A 133 -4.03 0.55 -2.03
N PRO A 134 -4.79 -0.37 -2.67
CA PRO A 134 -4.69 -0.57 -4.11
C PRO A 134 -5.08 0.69 -4.90
N TYR A 135 -5.99 1.52 -4.38
CA TYR A 135 -6.39 2.76 -5.03
C TYR A 135 -5.25 3.78 -5.09
N LEU A 136 -4.45 3.92 -4.03
CA LEU A 136 -3.25 4.76 -4.06
C LEU A 136 -2.27 4.31 -5.16
N ASN A 137 -2.11 2.98 -5.36
CA ASN A 137 -1.26 2.47 -6.43
C ASN A 137 -1.80 2.86 -7.82
N MET A 138 -3.12 2.75 -8.01
CA MET A 138 -3.76 3.14 -9.27
C MET A 138 -3.59 4.63 -9.56
N ILE A 139 -3.79 5.51 -8.55
CA ILE A 139 -3.58 6.95 -8.72
C ILE A 139 -2.12 7.26 -9.07
N ALA A 140 -1.16 6.60 -8.41
CA ALA A 140 0.25 6.80 -8.72
C ALA A 140 0.56 6.46 -10.18
N ILE A 141 0.00 5.37 -10.72
CA ILE A 141 0.12 5.00 -12.13
C ILE A 141 -0.57 6.04 -13.03
N GLU A 142 -1.80 6.45 -12.70
CA GLU A 142 -2.56 7.45 -13.48
C GLU A 142 -1.90 8.84 -13.49
N LYS A 143 -1.07 9.13 -12.50
CA LYS A 143 -0.26 10.37 -12.42
C LYS A 143 1.14 10.22 -13.02
N ASP A 144 1.40 9.10 -13.68
CA ASP A 144 2.69 8.78 -14.33
C ASP A 144 3.89 8.86 -13.36
N LEU A 145 3.67 8.44 -12.10
CA LEU A 145 4.72 8.37 -11.11
C LEU A 145 5.54 7.10 -11.29
N LYS A 146 6.85 7.21 -11.11
CA LYS A 146 7.75 6.06 -11.07
C LYS A 146 7.55 5.30 -9.77
N ILE A 147 7.27 4.01 -9.87
CA ILE A 147 6.97 3.13 -8.73
C ILE A 147 7.99 2.00 -8.70
N VAL A 148 8.53 1.72 -7.52
CA VAL A 148 9.44 0.59 -7.28
C VAL A 148 8.92 -0.23 -6.11
N GLU A 149 8.93 -1.56 -6.23
CA GLU A 149 8.67 -2.48 -5.11
C GLU A 149 9.98 -2.93 -4.47
N VAL A 150 10.05 -2.88 -3.14
CA VAL A 150 11.20 -3.31 -2.33
C VAL A 150 10.74 -4.42 -1.37
N PRO A 151 11.43 -5.57 -1.34
CA PRO A 151 11.11 -6.65 -0.41
C PRO A 151 11.25 -6.19 1.05
N ILE A 152 10.20 -6.42 1.83
CA ILE A 152 10.15 -6.11 3.25
C ILE A 152 9.77 -7.35 4.05
N THR A 153 10.14 -7.38 5.33
CA THR A 153 9.75 -8.46 6.25
C THR A 153 8.38 -8.16 6.86
N PHE A 154 7.46 -9.11 6.75
CA PHE A 154 6.15 -9.03 7.38
C PHE A 154 6.09 -9.92 8.61
N LYS A 155 6.12 -9.30 9.78
CA LYS A 155 6.20 -9.97 11.08
C LYS A 155 4.82 -10.40 11.58
N LYS A 156 4.82 -11.27 12.58
CA LYS A 156 3.60 -11.57 13.35
C LYS A 156 3.15 -10.32 14.10
N ARG A 157 1.85 -10.06 14.10
CA ARG A 157 1.25 -8.94 14.83
C ARG A 157 1.52 -9.05 16.32
N THR A 158 1.95 -7.97 16.95
CA THR A 158 2.27 -7.94 18.38
C THR A 158 1.07 -7.64 19.27
N GLY A 159 -0.02 -7.09 18.73
CA GLY A 159 -1.22 -6.75 19.49
C GLY A 159 -2.52 -6.92 18.72
N GLY A 160 -3.56 -7.43 19.40
CA GLY A 160 -4.93 -7.53 18.91
C GLY A 160 -5.17 -8.62 17.85
N ALA A 161 -6.43 -9.02 17.70
CA ALA A 161 -6.85 -9.91 16.61
C ALA A 161 -7.05 -9.09 15.31
N SER A 162 -6.75 -9.69 14.15
CA SER A 162 -7.07 -9.09 12.86
C SER A 162 -8.59 -8.93 12.72
N LYS A 163 -9.04 -7.73 12.42
CA LYS A 163 -10.47 -7.47 12.19
C LYS A 163 -11.02 -8.29 11.01
N SER A 164 -10.21 -8.56 10.00
CA SER A 164 -10.57 -9.41 8.87
C SER A 164 -10.70 -10.90 9.20
N GLY A 165 -10.04 -11.37 10.27
CA GLY A 165 -10.12 -12.76 10.73
C GLY A 165 -11.24 -13.01 11.77
N ALA A 166 -11.60 -12.00 12.57
CA ALA A 166 -12.62 -12.12 13.61
C ALA A 166 -14.05 -12.23 13.04
N GLU A 167 -14.35 -11.53 11.94
CA GLU A 167 -15.68 -11.62 11.31
C GLU A 167 -15.97 -12.99 10.66
N ARG A 168 -14.95 -13.75 10.27
CA ARG A 168 -15.15 -15.11 9.71
C ARG A 168 -15.52 -16.15 10.76
N LYS A 169 -15.10 -15.98 12.02
CA LYS A 169 -15.43 -16.93 13.12
C LYS A 169 -16.83 -16.72 13.69
N SER A 170 -17.43 -15.53 13.54
CA SER A 170 -18.77 -15.24 14.06
C SER A 170 -19.91 -15.60 13.10
N LYS A 171 -19.62 -15.92 11.83
CA LYS A 171 -20.64 -16.31 10.82
C LYS A 171 -20.65 -17.81 10.49
N GLY A 172 -19.95 -18.61 11.28
CA GLY A 172 -19.83 -20.06 11.09
C GLY A 172 -20.28 -20.86 12.31
N LEU A 173 -21.39 -20.44 12.95
CA LEU A 173 -22.15 -21.22 13.94
C LEU A 173 -23.64 -21.10 13.62
#